data_59d9b239165595ff717ea028b2c84206
#
_entry.id   59d9b239165595ff717ea028b2c84206
#
_cell.length_a   1.000
_cell.length_b   1.000
_cell.length_c   1.000
_cell.angle_alpha   90.00
_cell.angle_beta   90.00
_cell.angle_gamma   90.00
#
_symmetry.space_group_name_H-M   'P 1'
#
loop_
_entity.id
_entity.type
_entity.pdbx_description
1 polymer ?
#
loop_
_entity_poly.entity_id
_entity_poly.type
_entity_poly.pdbx_seq_one_letter_code
_entity_poly.pdbx_strand_id
1 'polypeptide(L)'
;GRARITAPGCVEITGQDAGTVTADHILIATGSVPARPPIPGLELAMTSDELLKGTDRLYRSIVIMGGGVIGVEFATFYSDLGCEVTVIEGLDRLLPGMDRELGQNLAQLLKKQGVRVFANSMVQRVEQGKDGLTVHFTTRGKEDFVTVEAVLSAFGRSPNWKGLFADGLQPETDGRRIHTDENGQTSIPGIYAIGDVSSPVQLAHVAAAQGTACVERLAGRTPSVRLDLVPGCVYCRPEIASVGLTEADAKARDIPVKVGKCTLFANARTMIAGTGRSFMK
;
A
#
# COMPACT_ATOMS: atom_id res chain seq x y z
N GLY A 1 1.44 -11.14 24.11
CA GLY A 1 2.90 -11.07 24.30
C GLY A 1 3.62 -10.57 23.05
N ARG A 2 4.92 -10.39 23.14
CA ARG A 2 5.82 -10.06 22.01
C ARG A 2 6.68 -11.28 21.69
N ALA A 3 6.72 -11.69 20.43
CA ALA A 3 7.50 -12.84 19.97
C ALA A 3 8.86 -12.42 19.42
N ARG A 4 9.90 -13.23 19.66
CA ARG A 4 11.25 -13.09 19.10
C ARG A 4 11.77 -14.46 18.71
N ILE A 5 12.28 -14.62 17.51
CA ILE A 5 12.91 -15.87 17.05
C ILE A 5 14.34 -15.87 17.57
N THR A 6 14.66 -16.83 18.45
CA THR A 6 15.96 -16.89 19.16
C THR A 6 16.91 -17.90 18.52
N ALA A 7 16.37 -18.92 17.85
CA ALA A 7 17.10 -19.91 17.08
C ALA A 7 16.15 -20.53 16.03
N PRO A 8 16.67 -21.27 15.01
CA PRO A 8 15.82 -22.12 14.18
C PRO A 8 14.97 -23.05 15.06
N GLY A 9 13.65 -23.06 14.80
CA GLY A 9 12.70 -23.85 15.59
C GLY A 9 12.36 -23.31 16.99
N CYS A 10 12.83 -22.10 17.38
CA CYS A 10 12.64 -21.58 18.73
C CYS A 10 12.13 -20.13 18.73
N VAL A 11 11.02 -19.88 19.41
CA VAL A 11 10.40 -18.56 19.57
C VAL A 11 10.24 -18.24 21.05
N GLU A 12 10.84 -17.17 21.51
CA GLU A 12 10.64 -16.60 22.84
C GLU A 12 9.45 -15.64 22.83
N ILE A 13 8.58 -15.75 23.82
CA ILE A 13 7.44 -14.86 24.02
C ILE A 13 7.68 -14.08 25.32
N THR A 14 7.58 -12.75 25.26
CA THR A 14 7.71 -11.87 26.42
C THR A 14 6.40 -11.11 26.66
N GLY A 15 6.19 -10.67 27.91
CA GLY A 15 4.95 -10.01 28.34
C GLY A 15 3.91 -10.99 28.86
N GLN A 16 2.64 -10.82 28.48
CA GLN A 16 1.58 -11.75 28.88
C GLN A 16 1.83 -13.12 28.24
N ASP A 17 1.66 -14.20 29.00
CA ASP A 17 1.94 -15.58 28.60
C ASP A 17 3.41 -15.80 28.16
N ALA A 18 4.35 -15.21 28.92
CA ALA A 18 5.79 -15.35 28.65
C ALA A 18 6.23 -16.82 28.68
N GLY A 19 7.09 -17.20 27.75
CA GLY A 19 7.60 -18.57 27.62
C GLY A 19 8.35 -18.78 26.32
N THR A 20 8.74 -20.04 26.09
CA THR A 20 9.38 -20.46 24.85
C THR A 20 8.51 -21.49 24.13
N VAL A 21 8.35 -21.29 22.83
CA VAL A 21 7.65 -22.23 21.92
C VAL A 21 8.67 -22.80 20.95
N THR A 22 8.61 -24.13 20.75
CA THR A 22 9.44 -24.82 19.76
C THR A 22 8.56 -25.40 18.66
N ALA A 23 9.04 -25.38 17.41
CA ALA A 23 8.35 -25.92 16.24
C ALA A 23 9.35 -26.32 15.16
N ASP A 24 9.02 -27.32 14.36
CA ASP A 24 9.83 -27.71 13.20
C ASP A 24 9.84 -26.65 12.11
N HIS A 25 8.76 -25.87 12.01
CA HIS A 25 8.60 -24.79 11.04
C HIS A 25 8.07 -23.52 11.73
N ILE A 26 8.68 -22.38 11.42
CA ILE A 26 8.24 -21.06 11.85
C ILE A 26 7.79 -20.29 10.62
N LEU A 27 6.53 -19.84 10.57
CA LEU A 27 5.99 -19.03 9.49
C LEU A 27 5.81 -17.58 9.95
N ILE A 28 6.60 -16.67 9.39
CA ILE A 28 6.54 -15.24 9.67
C ILE A 28 5.44 -14.61 8.83
N ALA A 29 4.42 -14.06 9.47
CA ALA A 29 3.29 -13.36 8.85
C ALA A 29 3.03 -12.01 9.56
N THR A 30 4.09 -11.29 9.92
CA THR A 30 4.04 -10.06 10.72
C THR A 30 3.57 -8.83 9.93
N GLY A 31 3.41 -8.96 8.62
CA GLY A 31 2.82 -7.94 7.77
C GLY A 31 3.68 -6.69 7.60
N SER A 32 3.03 -5.54 7.61
CA SER A 32 3.65 -4.24 7.39
C SER A 32 3.09 -3.17 8.34
N VAL A 33 3.79 -2.06 8.45
CA VAL A 33 3.39 -0.85 9.19
C VAL A 33 3.42 0.36 8.25
N PRO A 34 2.66 1.44 8.52
CA PRO A 34 2.77 2.66 7.73
C PRO A 34 4.21 3.18 7.66
N ALA A 35 4.65 3.53 6.45
CA ALA A 35 5.98 4.09 6.26
C ALA A 35 6.06 5.51 6.84
N ARG A 36 7.14 5.81 7.55
CA ARG A 36 7.42 7.13 8.10
C ARG A 36 8.76 7.64 7.56
N PRO A 37 8.78 8.26 6.36
CA PRO A 37 9.99 8.89 5.83
C PRO A 37 10.44 10.05 6.74
N PRO A 38 11.72 10.43 6.69
CA PRO A 38 12.27 11.48 7.55
C PRO A 38 11.90 12.89 7.05
N ILE A 39 10.59 13.18 7.06
CA ILE A 39 10.05 14.50 6.73
C ILE A 39 9.83 15.26 8.05
N PRO A 40 10.40 16.47 8.23
CA PRO A 40 10.16 17.27 9.42
C PRO A 40 8.68 17.50 9.69
N GLY A 41 8.24 17.27 10.93
CA GLY A 41 6.85 17.43 11.34
C GLY A 41 5.91 16.30 10.90
N LEU A 42 6.42 15.19 10.34
CA LEU A 42 5.57 14.07 9.89
C LEU A 42 4.81 13.41 11.06
N GLU A 43 5.31 13.53 12.27
CA GLU A 43 4.64 13.07 13.50
C GLU A 43 3.29 13.75 13.76
N LEU A 44 3.05 14.92 13.17
CA LEU A 44 1.77 15.64 13.23
C LEU A 44 0.71 15.03 12.28
N ALA A 45 1.15 14.24 11.31
CA ALA A 45 0.25 13.58 10.37
C ALA A 45 -0.22 12.23 10.90
N MET A 46 -1.50 11.95 10.71
CA MET A 46 -2.08 10.64 10.98
C MET A 46 -1.64 9.63 9.93
N THR A 47 -1.59 8.37 10.31
CA THR A 47 -1.43 7.24 9.41
C THR A 47 -2.78 6.63 9.06
N SER A 48 -2.81 5.76 8.02
CA SER A 48 -4.00 4.96 7.69
C SER A 48 -4.46 4.08 8.86
N ASP A 49 -3.52 3.53 9.64
CA ASP A 49 -3.84 2.68 10.79
C ASP A 49 -4.54 3.48 11.91
N GLU A 50 -4.16 4.73 12.11
CA GLU A 50 -4.79 5.62 13.08
C GLU A 50 -6.18 6.05 12.63
N LEU A 51 -6.36 6.41 11.35
CA LEU A 51 -7.67 6.75 10.80
C LEU A 51 -8.66 5.57 10.82
N LEU A 52 -8.19 4.35 10.53
CA LEU A 52 -9.03 3.14 10.54
C LEU A 52 -9.45 2.70 11.96
N LYS A 53 -8.72 3.11 12.99
CA LYS A 53 -9.16 2.90 14.39
C LYS A 53 -10.36 3.75 14.78
N GLY A 54 -10.70 4.71 13.95
CA GLY A 54 -11.80 5.62 14.13
C GLY A 54 -11.36 7.03 14.58
N THR A 55 -12.16 7.99 14.22
CA THR A 55 -12.05 9.39 14.66
C THR A 55 -13.43 9.87 15.08
N ASP A 56 -13.49 10.64 16.15
CA ASP A 56 -14.75 11.17 16.69
C ASP A 56 -15.24 12.43 15.93
N ARG A 57 -14.51 12.84 14.89
CA ARG A 57 -14.85 14.04 14.12
C ARG A 57 -14.64 13.86 12.62
N LEU A 58 -15.49 14.52 11.85
CA LEU A 58 -15.29 14.72 10.42
C LEU A 58 -14.47 16.02 10.23
N TYR A 59 -13.40 15.92 9.44
CA TYR A 59 -12.56 17.08 9.10
C TYR A 59 -13.20 17.88 7.97
N ARG A 60 -13.13 19.22 8.05
CA ARG A 60 -13.55 20.10 6.95
C ARG A 60 -12.53 20.12 5.81
N SER A 61 -11.25 19.96 6.13
CA SER A 61 -10.18 19.94 5.14
C SER A 61 -9.09 18.96 5.53
N ILE A 62 -8.53 18.26 4.52
CA ILE A 62 -7.46 17.28 4.71
C ILE A 62 -6.43 17.36 3.56
N VAL A 63 -5.14 17.26 3.92
CA VAL A 63 -4.08 16.95 2.96
C VAL A 63 -3.73 15.48 3.06
N ILE A 64 -3.66 14.80 1.94
CA ILE A 64 -3.21 13.42 1.80
C ILE A 64 -1.86 13.44 1.09
N MET A 65 -0.82 13.04 1.80
CA MET A 65 0.54 12.97 1.29
C MET A 65 0.82 11.57 0.73
N GLY A 66 0.83 11.44 -0.60
CA GLY A 66 0.93 10.22 -1.39
C GLY A 66 -0.34 9.91 -2.17
N GLY A 67 -0.19 9.68 -3.48
CA GLY A 67 -1.26 9.36 -4.42
C GLY A 67 -1.31 7.88 -4.83
N GLY A 68 -0.77 6.99 -4.00
CA GLY A 68 -0.92 5.54 -4.12
C GLY A 68 -2.32 5.06 -3.75
N VAL A 69 -2.53 3.73 -3.71
CA VAL A 69 -3.85 3.11 -3.43
C VAL A 69 -4.49 3.68 -2.17
N ILE A 70 -3.77 3.65 -1.03
CA ILE A 70 -4.27 4.17 0.25
C ILE A 70 -4.68 5.64 0.11
N GLY A 71 -3.83 6.46 -0.51
CA GLY A 71 -4.09 7.89 -0.64
C GLY A 71 -5.33 8.20 -1.46
N VAL A 72 -5.53 7.54 -2.60
CA VAL A 72 -6.69 7.80 -3.47
C VAL A 72 -8.00 7.24 -2.92
N GLU A 73 -7.96 6.14 -2.16
CA GLU A 73 -9.12 5.59 -1.47
C GLU A 73 -9.59 6.54 -0.37
N PHE A 74 -8.69 7.05 0.49
CA PHE A 74 -9.04 8.07 1.47
C PHE A 74 -9.43 9.40 0.83
N ALA A 75 -8.83 9.78 -0.31
CA ALA A 75 -9.24 10.98 -1.04
C ALA A 75 -10.69 10.86 -1.53
N THR A 76 -11.08 9.71 -2.05
CA THR A 76 -12.45 9.43 -2.46
C THR A 76 -13.39 9.46 -1.25
N PHE A 77 -13.04 8.76 -0.17
CA PHE A 77 -13.84 8.68 1.05
C PHE A 77 -14.12 10.07 1.65
N TYR A 78 -13.09 10.87 1.88
CA TYR A 78 -13.26 12.20 2.47
C TYR A 78 -13.95 13.19 1.52
N SER A 79 -13.70 13.10 0.23
CA SER A 79 -14.39 13.91 -0.77
C SER A 79 -15.90 13.62 -0.80
N ASP A 80 -16.28 12.34 -0.71
CA ASP A 80 -17.69 11.91 -0.66
C ASP A 80 -18.40 12.38 0.62
N LEU A 81 -17.66 12.58 1.71
CA LEU A 81 -18.18 13.17 2.96
C LEU A 81 -18.20 14.70 2.94
N GLY A 82 -17.84 15.34 1.82
CA GLY A 82 -17.87 16.81 1.69
C GLY A 82 -16.65 17.53 2.27
N CYS A 83 -15.57 16.80 2.58
CA CYS A 83 -14.32 17.38 3.04
C CYS A 83 -13.56 18.02 1.85
N GLU A 84 -12.90 19.15 2.06
CA GLU A 84 -11.96 19.73 1.10
C GLU A 84 -10.67 18.89 1.07
N VAL A 85 -10.46 18.14 0.00
CA VAL A 85 -9.33 17.20 -0.11
C VAL A 85 -8.24 17.74 -1.01
N THR A 86 -7.00 17.65 -0.54
CA THR A 86 -5.79 17.91 -1.34
C THR A 86 -4.90 16.69 -1.33
N VAL A 87 -4.53 16.16 -2.50
CA VAL A 87 -3.57 15.07 -2.67
C VAL A 87 -2.26 15.64 -3.19
N ILE A 88 -1.15 15.32 -2.52
CA ILE A 88 0.21 15.70 -2.93
C ILE A 88 0.98 14.42 -3.24
N GLU A 89 1.38 14.25 -4.52
CA GLU A 89 2.07 13.05 -5.02
C GLU A 89 3.44 13.45 -5.60
N GLY A 90 4.50 12.78 -5.13
CA GLY A 90 5.88 13.03 -5.57
C GLY A 90 6.15 12.61 -7.00
N LEU A 91 5.48 11.58 -7.48
CA LEU A 91 5.61 11.07 -8.83
C LEU A 91 4.71 11.82 -9.83
N ASP A 92 4.85 11.50 -11.11
CA ASP A 92 4.19 12.20 -12.21
C ASP A 92 2.67 11.94 -12.31
N ARG A 93 2.16 10.96 -11.54
CA ARG A 93 0.75 10.55 -11.60
C ARG A 93 0.29 9.86 -10.30
N LEU A 94 -1.02 9.78 -10.14
CA LEU A 94 -1.65 8.91 -9.13
C LEU A 94 -1.49 7.44 -9.54
N LEU A 95 -1.55 6.53 -8.56
CA LEU A 95 -1.44 5.07 -8.74
C LEU A 95 -0.21 4.67 -9.57
N PRO A 96 1.01 5.09 -9.21
CA PRO A 96 2.19 4.89 -10.04
C PRO A 96 2.51 3.41 -10.30
N GLY A 97 2.04 2.48 -9.45
CA GLY A 97 2.18 1.03 -9.61
C GLY A 97 1.19 0.38 -10.58
N MET A 98 0.25 1.14 -11.17
CA MET A 98 -0.77 0.64 -12.09
C MET A 98 -0.57 1.19 -13.50
N ASP A 99 -1.38 0.73 -14.46
CA ASP A 99 -1.36 1.28 -15.82
C ASP A 99 -1.51 2.81 -15.80
N ARG A 100 -0.71 3.49 -16.60
CA ARG A 100 -0.62 4.95 -16.64
C ARG A 100 -1.97 5.63 -16.89
N GLU A 101 -2.79 5.05 -17.76
CA GLU A 101 -4.09 5.63 -18.12
C GLU A 101 -5.08 5.57 -16.92
N LEU A 102 -4.99 4.57 -16.07
CA LEU A 102 -5.84 4.48 -14.87
C LEU A 102 -5.58 5.64 -13.92
N GLY A 103 -4.30 5.90 -13.58
CA GLY A 103 -3.94 7.03 -12.71
C GLY A 103 -4.28 8.39 -13.31
N GLN A 104 -4.08 8.57 -14.63
CA GLN A 104 -4.43 9.81 -15.32
C GLN A 104 -5.95 10.05 -15.36
N ASN A 105 -6.73 9.01 -15.63
CA ASN A 105 -8.19 9.10 -15.63
C ASN A 105 -8.72 9.43 -14.23
N LEU A 106 -8.24 8.72 -13.20
CA LEU A 106 -8.62 8.96 -11.82
C LEU A 106 -8.32 10.39 -11.38
N ALA A 107 -7.13 10.93 -11.70
CA ALA A 107 -6.77 12.30 -11.37
C ALA A 107 -7.73 13.34 -11.99
N GLN A 108 -8.19 13.09 -13.22
CA GLN A 108 -9.18 13.96 -13.88
C GLN A 108 -10.56 13.87 -13.20
N LEU A 109 -10.97 12.67 -12.78
CA LEU A 109 -12.24 12.45 -12.10
C LEU A 109 -12.24 13.09 -10.71
N LEU A 110 -11.21 12.88 -9.91
CA LEU A 110 -11.04 13.50 -8.59
C LEU A 110 -11.05 15.03 -8.69
N LYS A 111 -10.37 15.62 -9.68
CA LYS A 111 -10.41 17.07 -9.93
C LYS A 111 -11.81 17.58 -10.25
N LYS A 112 -12.61 16.83 -11.02
CA LYS A 112 -14.01 17.17 -11.29
C LYS A 112 -14.90 17.09 -10.05
N GLN A 113 -14.53 16.26 -9.09
CA GLN A 113 -15.19 16.15 -7.79
C GLN A 113 -14.73 17.22 -6.79
N GLY A 114 -13.82 18.12 -7.19
CA GLY A 114 -13.32 19.21 -6.34
C GLY A 114 -12.04 18.87 -5.58
N VAL A 115 -11.49 17.67 -5.73
CA VAL A 115 -10.21 17.30 -5.10
C VAL A 115 -9.05 18.02 -5.77
N ARG A 116 -8.22 18.72 -5.02
CA ARG A 116 -6.97 19.31 -5.52
C ARG A 116 -5.90 18.22 -5.62
N VAL A 117 -5.32 18.03 -6.79
CA VAL A 117 -4.29 17.01 -7.03
C VAL A 117 -3.02 17.68 -7.55
N PHE A 118 -1.94 17.58 -6.78
CA PHE A 118 -0.60 18.03 -7.09
C PHE A 118 0.30 16.82 -7.35
N ALA A 119 0.54 16.49 -8.63
CA ALA A 119 1.54 15.51 -9.04
C ALA A 119 2.89 16.20 -9.31
N ASN A 120 4.01 15.47 -9.33
CA ASN A 120 5.37 15.98 -9.33
C ASN A 120 5.61 16.99 -8.19
N SER A 121 5.09 16.69 -7.02
CA SER A 121 5.11 17.59 -5.87
C SER A 121 5.67 16.88 -4.64
N MET A 122 6.79 17.39 -4.13
CA MET A 122 7.51 16.80 -3.01
C MET A 122 7.19 17.53 -1.73
N VAL A 123 6.63 16.82 -0.77
CA VAL A 123 6.42 17.35 0.60
C VAL A 123 7.78 17.60 1.25
N GLN A 124 7.93 18.78 1.85
CA GLN A 124 9.15 19.22 2.50
C GLN A 124 9.05 19.13 4.03
N ARG A 125 7.94 19.58 4.58
CA ARG A 125 7.68 19.55 6.02
C ARG A 125 6.19 19.76 6.33
N VAL A 126 5.81 19.42 7.56
CA VAL A 126 4.49 19.72 8.14
C VAL A 126 4.72 20.57 9.40
N GLU A 127 3.91 21.60 9.59
CA GLU A 127 4.02 22.50 10.74
C GLU A 127 2.66 22.69 11.40
N GLN A 128 2.65 22.80 12.74
CA GLN A 128 1.47 23.21 13.49
C GLN A 128 1.38 24.74 13.50
N GLY A 129 0.36 25.28 12.88
CA GLY A 129 0.04 26.71 12.91
C GLY A 129 -1.12 27.03 13.84
N LYS A 130 -1.53 28.32 13.87
CA LYS A 130 -2.69 28.79 14.64
C LYS A 130 -4.01 28.29 14.05
N ASP A 131 -4.08 28.20 12.73
CA ASP A 131 -5.32 27.87 12.00
C ASP A 131 -5.37 26.40 11.55
N GLY A 132 -4.44 25.56 11.99
CA GLY A 132 -4.36 24.15 11.66
C GLY A 132 -2.95 23.67 11.30
N LEU A 133 -2.87 22.59 10.53
CA LEU A 133 -1.63 22.01 10.04
C LEU A 133 -1.29 22.60 8.67
N THR A 134 -0.06 23.06 8.50
CA THR A 134 0.43 23.57 7.22
C THR A 134 1.42 22.58 6.62
N VAL A 135 1.10 22.11 5.41
CA VAL A 135 1.97 21.22 4.63
C VAL A 135 2.69 22.06 3.58
N HIS A 136 4.01 22.12 3.65
CA HIS A 136 4.87 22.76 2.67
C HIS A 136 5.39 21.73 1.66
N PHE A 137 5.33 22.10 0.39
CA PHE A 137 5.78 21.22 -0.69
C PHE A 137 6.34 22.02 -1.86
N THR A 138 7.07 21.35 -2.74
CA THR A 138 7.55 21.96 -3.98
C THR A 138 6.90 21.28 -5.18
N THR A 139 6.38 22.07 -6.10
CA THR A 139 5.84 21.60 -7.39
C THR A 139 6.71 22.14 -8.51
N ARG A 140 7.40 21.26 -9.24
CA ARG A 140 8.30 21.65 -10.35
C ARG A 140 9.30 22.74 -9.93
N GLY A 141 9.85 22.63 -8.72
CA GLY A 141 10.84 23.56 -8.16
C GLY A 141 10.27 24.87 -7.59
N LYS A 142 8.95 25.06 -7.59
CA LYS A 142 8.29 26.19 -6.92
C LYS A 142 7.72 25.76 -5.57
N GLU A 143 8.01 26.53 -4.56
CA GLU A 143 7.45 26.32 -3.21
C GLU A 143 5.96 26.69 -3.20
N ASP A 144 5.18 25.88 -2.46
CA ASP A 144 3.76 26.08 -2.22
C ASP A 144 3.40 25.51 -0.85
N PHE A 145 2.23 25.85 -0.33
CA PHE A 145 1.73 25.32 0.93
C PHE A 145 0.21 25.21 0.97
N VAL A 146 -0.30 24.37 1.84
CA VAL A 146 -1.72 24.23 2.13
C VAL A 146 -1.91 24.10 3.64
N THR A 147 -2.83 24.91 4.20
CA THR A 147 -3.23 24.82 5.61
C THR A 147 -4.57 24.10 5.71
N VAL A 148 -4.67 23.10 6.60
CA VAL A 148 -5.82 22.20 6.75
C VAL A 148 -6.04 21.77 8.19
N GLU A 149 -7.20 21.18 8.48
CA GLU A 149 -7.50 20.64 9.81
C GLU A 149 -6.79 19.30 10.07
N ALA A 150 -6.52 18.51 9.03
CA ALA A 150 -5.93 17.19 9.17
C ALA A 150 -4.93 16.88 8.06
N VAL A 151 -3.94 16.03 8.36
CA VAL A 151 -2.96 15.54 7.39
C VAL A 151 -2.86 14.03 7.51
N LEU A 152 -2.97 13.33 6.38
CA LEU A 152 -2.76 11.88 6.26
C LEU A 152 -1.41 11.59 5.60
N SER A 153 -0.58 10.80 6.25
CA SER A 153 0.63 10.21 5.68
C SER A 153 0.29 8.89 4.97
N ALA A 154 0.31 8.91 3.64
CA ALA A 154 0.02 7.77 2.76
C ALA A 154 1.23 7.40 1.87
N PHE A 155 2.46 7.48 2.42
CA PHE A 155 3.71 7.16 1.71
C PHE A 155 3.97 5.66 1.53
N GLY A 156 2.94 4.83 1.72
CA GLY A 156 3.03 3.39 1.62
C GLY A 156 3.31 2.69 2.95
N ARG A 157 3.72 1.43 2.88
CA ARG A 157 3.92 0.57 4.05
C ARG A 157 5.32 -0.03 4.03
N SER A 158 5.87 -0.25 5.21
CA SER A 158 7.17 -0.89 5.43
C SER A 158 7.00 -2.27 6.05
N PRO A 159 7.73 -3.29 5.60
CA PRO A 159 7.71 -4.63 6.20
C PRO A 159 8.00 -4.60 7.71
N ASN A 160 7.24 -5.39 8.47
CA ASN A 160 7.29 -5.39 9.93
C ASN A 160 8.07 -6.59 10.47
N TRP A 161 9.41 -6.53 10.45
CA TRP A 161 10.28 -7.59 10.97
C TRP A 161 11.40 -7.09 11.89
N LYS A 162 11.53 -5.79 12.08
CA LYS A 162 12.57 -5.23 12.96
C LYS A 162 12.36 -5.70 14.41
N GLY A 163 13.43 -6.25 15.00
CA GLY A 163 13.41 -6.78 16.36
C GLY A 163 12.72 -8.17 16.49
N LEU A 164 12.38 -8.81 15.37
CA LEU A 164 11.79 -10.16 15.38
C LEU A 164 12.84 -11.25 15.64
N PHE A 165 14.11 -11.01 15.28
CA PHE A 165 15.18 -11.98 15.40
C PHE A 165 16.13 -11.62 16.55
N ALA A 166 16.75 -12.65 17.16
CA ALA A 166 17.85 -12.46 18.09
C ALA A 166 19.11 -11.94 17.40
N ASP A 167 20.00 -11.33 18.16
CA ASP A 167 21.26 -10.81 17.65
C ASP A 167 22.09 -11.96 17.03
N GLY A 168 22.59 -11.73 15.82
CA GLY A 168 23.33 -12.74 15.05
C GLY A 168 22.46 -13.72 14.27
N LEU A 169 21.15 -13.74 14.49
CA LEU A 169 20.19 -14.54 13.71
C LEU A 169 19.37 -13.60 12.81
N GLN A 170 19.82 -13.37 11.59
CA GLN A 170 19.09 -12.53 10.64
C GLN A 170 18.98 -13.21 9.28
N PRO A 171 17.77 -13.28 8.67
CA PRO A 171 17.62 -13.77 7.31
C PRO A 171 18.19 -12.77 6.31
N GLU A 172 18.48 -13.24 5.11
CA GLU A 172 18.75 -12.35 3.98
C GLU A 172 17.57 -11.43 3.70
N THR A 173 17.87 -10.20 3.30
CA THR A 173 16.87 -9.18 2.96
C THR A 173 17.25 -8.46 1.68
N ASP A 174 16.26 -7.84 1.01
CA ASP A 174 16.52 -6.89 -0.09
C ASP A 174 16.76 -5.44 0.44
N GLY A 175 17.13 -5.30 1.72
CA GLY A 175 17.26 -4.05 2.46
C GLY A 175 15.95 -3.56 3.07
N ARG A 176 14.81 -4.08 2.65
CA ARG A 176 13.47 -3.75 3.17
C ARG A 176 12.72 -4.98 3.66
N ARG A 177 12.59 -6.00 2.82
CA ARG A 177 11.79 -7.22 3.03
C ARG A 177 12.69 -8.40 3.34
N ILE A 178 12.16 -9.37 4.07
CA ILE A 178 12.78 -10.67 4.21
C ILE A 178 12.77 -11.33 2.82
N HIS A 179 13.95 -11.76 2.34
CA HIS A 179 14.07 -12.50 1.09
C HIS A 179 13.59 -13.94 1.30
N THR A 180 12.82 -14.47 0.34
CA THR A 180 12.34 -15.86 0.34
C THR A 180 12.49 -16.48 -1.02
N ASP A 181 12.63 -17.79 -1.05
CA ASP A 181 12.54 -18.58 -2.27
C ASP A 181 11.07 -18.71 -2.75
N GLU A 182 10.85 -19.45 -3.81
CA GLU A 182 9.51 -19.72 -4.38
C GLU A 182 8.57 -20.49 -3.45
N ASN A 183 9.13 -21.15 -2.42
CA ASN A 183 8.38 -21.88 -1.41
C ASN A 183 8.04 -21.04 -0.18
N GLY A 184 8.52 -19.81 -0.14
CA GLY A 184 8.40 -18.92 1.00
C GLY A 184 9.45 -19.14 2.09
N GLN A 185 10.45 -20.02 1.86
CA GLN A 185 11.53 -20.27 2.80
C GLN A 185 12.54 -19.11 2.77
N THR A 186 12.95 -18.66 3.95
CA THR A 186 14.01 -17.66 4.12
C THR A 186 15.39 -18.31 3.96
N SER A 187 16.46 -17.52 4.04
CA SER A 187 17.84 -18.05 4.09
C SER A 187 18.14 -18.90 5.34
N ILE A 188 17.25 -18.90 6.35
CA ILE A 188 17.38 -19.71 7.56
C ILE A 188 16.50 -20.94 7.43
N PRO A 189 17.06 -22.17 7.44
CA PRO A 189 16.30 -23.41 7.32
C PRO A 189 15.18 -23.52 8.37
N GLY A 190 13.98 -23.96 7.96
CA GLY A 190 12.81 -24.10 8.80
C GLY A 190 12.08 -22.79 9.14
N ILE A 191 12.57 -21.64 8.64
CA ILE A 191 11.91 -20.35 8.81
C ILE A 191 11.38 -19.87 7.47
N TYR A 192 10.09 -19.58 7.41
CA TYR A 192 9.34 -19.13 6.23
C TYR A 192 8.79 -17.72 6.46
N ALA A 193 8.51 -16.98 5.39
CA ALA A 193 7.90 -15.67 5.48
C ALA A 193 6.90 -15.43 4.33
N ILE A 194 5.75 -14.86 4.64
CA ILE A 194 4.66 -14.58 3.68
C ILE A 194 4.04 -13.21 3.92
N GLY A 195 3.30 -12.73 2.92
CA GLY A 195 2.60 -11.45 2.97
C GLY A 195 3.55 -10.27 2.94
N ASP A 196 3.10 -9.13 3.45
CA ASP A 196 3.78 -7.84 3.31
C ASP A 196 5.23 -7.82 3.85
N VAL A 197 5.56 -8.72 4.75
CA VAL A 197 6.90 -8.81 5.34
C VAL A 197 7.96 -9.31 4.34
N SER A 198 7.54 -10.09 3.34
CA SER A 198 8.43 -10.68 2.31
C SER A 198 7.99 -10.37 0.88
N SER A 199 6.70 -10.15 0.64
CA SER A 199 6.15 -9.94 -0.70
C SER A 199 6.36 -8.52 -1.22
N PRO A 200 6.70 -8.34 -2.53
CA PRO A 200 6.62 -7.03 -3.17
C PRO A 200 5.17 -6.53 -3.34
N VAL A 201 4.20 -7.44 -3.34
CA VAL A 201 2.77 -7.14 -3.49
C VAL A 201 2.12 -7.19 -2.12
N GLN A 202 1.82 -6.01 -1.57
CA GLN A 202 1.25 -5.83 -0.23
C GLN A 202 -0.28 -5.82 -0.31
N LEU A 203 -0.88 -7.00 -0.47
CA LEU A 203 -2.33 -7.21 -0.58
C LEU A 203 -2.76 -8.38 0.29
N ALA A 204 -3.84 -8.22 1.05
CA ALA A 204 -4.32 -9.21 2.01
C ALA A 204 -4.64 -10.58 1.36
N HIS A 205 -5.28 -10.58 0.20
CA HIS A 205 -5.59 -11.81 -0.53
C HIS A 205 -4.34 -12.51 -1.07
N VAL A 206 -3.27 -11.75 -1.39
CA VAL A 206 -1.97 -12.33 -1.77
C VAL A 206 -1.31 -13.00 -0.58
N ALA A 207 -1.30 -12.34 0.58
CA ALA A 207 -0.78 -12.92 1.81
C ALA A 207 -1.51 -14.21 2.19
N ALA A 208 -2.84 -14.24 2.07
CA ALA A 208 -3.64 -15.44 2.31
C ALA A 208 -3.29 -16.57 1.33
N ALA A 209 -3.18 -16.26 0.03
CA ALA A 209 -2.82 -17.23 -0.99
C ALA A 209 -1.38 -17.78 -0.78
N GLN A 210 -0.43 -16.91 -0.41
CA GLN A 210 0.93 -17.32 -0.06
C GLN A 210 0.96 -18.24 1.15
N GLY A 211 0.15 -17.93 2.19
CA GLY A 211 0.01 -18.79 3.37
C GLY A 211 -0.50 -20.17 3.02
N THR A 212 -1.57 -20.26 2.24
CA THR A 212 -2.11 -21.52 1.75
C THR A 212 -1.05 -22.31 0.97
N ALA A 213 -0.40 -21.69 -0.01
CA ALA A 213 0.61 -22.33 -0.82
C ALA A 213 1.82 -22.82 0.01
N CYS A 214 2.26 -22.02 0.98
CA CYS A 214 3.37 -22.39 1.86
C CYS A 214 3.02 -23.64 2.69
N VAL A 215 1.85 -23.65 3.35
CA VAL A 215 1.43 -24.80 4.17
C VAL A 215 1.17 -26.05 3.34
N GLU A 216 0.60 -25.92 2.15
CA GLU A 216 0.42 -27.06 1.22
C GLU A 216 1.76 -27.69 0.84
N ARG A 217 2.78 -26.87 0.55
CA ARG A 217 4.15 -27.36 0.26
C ARG A 217 4.79 -28.04 1.46
N LEU A 218 4.67 -27.46 2.67
CA LEU A 218 5.14 -28.08 3.91
C LEU A 218 4.49 -29.43 4.17
N ALA A 219 3.23 -29.60 3.75
CA ALA A 219 2.51 -30.89 3.80
C ALA A 219 2.83 -31.83 2.61
N GLY A 220 3.81 -31.51 1.77
CA GLY A 220 4.19 -32.31 0.60
C GLY A 220 3.17 -32.27 -0.54
N ARG A 221 2.31 -31.24 -0.61
CA ARG A 221 1.27 -31.08 -1.63
C ARG A 221 1.68 -30.02 -2.66
N THR A 222 1.17 -30.16 -3.87
CA THR A 222 1.24 -29.08 -4.88
C THR A 222 0.29 -27.94 -4.48
N PRO A 223 0.73 -26.68 -4.53
CA PRO A 223 -0.14 -25.56 -4.22
C PRO A 223 -1.40 -25.50 -5.10
N SER A 224 -2.54 -25.29 -4.48
CA SER A 224 -3.85 -25.17 -5.14
C SER A 224 -4.08 -23.77 -5.75
N VAL A 225 -3.27 -22.78 -5.37
CA VAL A 225 -3.38 -21.39 -5.79
C VAL A 225 -2.25 -20.95 -6.70
N ARG A 226 -2.54 -20.08 -7.65
CA ARG A 226 -1.55 -19.44 -8.52
C ARG A 226 -1.13 -18.08 -7.93
N LEU A 227 0.17 -17.86 -7.82
CA LEU A 227 0.75 -16.62 -7.28
C LEU A 227 1.33 -15.69 -8.37
N ASP A 228 1.32 -16.13 -9.62
CA ASP A 228 1.81 -15.39 -10.80
C ASP A 228 0.76 -14.47 -11.43
N LEU A 229 -0.51 -14.68 -11.12
CA LEU A 229 -1.63 -13.83 -11.57
C LEU A 229 -2.39 -13.27 -10.37
N VAL A 230 -2.01 -12.07 -9.97
CA VAL A 230 -2.58 -11.39 -8.80
C VAL A 230 -3.47 -10.23 -9.26
N PRO A 231 -4.78 -10.28 -8.97
CA PRO A 231 -5.65 -9.13 -9.20
C PRO A 231 -5.36 -8.02 -8.18
N GLY A 232 -5.33 -6.77 -8.64
CA GLY A 232 -5.28 -5.58 -7.81
C GLY A 232 -6.54 -4.76 -7.97
N CYS A 233 -7.09 -4.26 -6.85
CA CYS A 233 -8.26 -3.39 -6.81
C CYS A 233 -7.96 -2.10 -6.07
N VAL A 234 -8.59 -1.00 -6.49
CA VAL A 234 -8.60 0.28 -5.79
C VAL A 234 -10.06 0.66 -5.59
N TYR A 235 -10.47 0.80 -4.33
CA TYR A 235 -11.84 1.08 -3.94
C TYR A 235 -12.11 2.59 -3.91
N CYS A 236 -11.91 3.21 -5.09
CA CYS A 236 -12.25 4.61 -5.36
C CYS A 236 -13.54 4.70 -6.20
N ARG A 237 -13.94 5.89 -6.57
CA ARG A 237 -15.13 6.09 -7.42
C ARG A 237 -14.77 6.82 -8.71
N PRO A 238 -14.85 6.14 -9.88
CA PRO A 238 -15.17 4.71 -10.07
C PRO A 238 -14.07 3.79 -9.56
N GLU A 239 -14.45 2.55 -9.21
CA GLU A 239 -13.51 1.49 -8.84
C GLU A 239 -12.55 1.17 -9.98
N ILE A 240 -11.34 0.76 -9.61
CA ILE A 240 -10.29 0.34 -10.55
C ILE A 240 -9.89 -1.09 -10.20
N ALA A 241 -9.80 -1.95 -11.21
CA ALA A 241 -9.27 -3.29 -11.07
C ALA A 241 -8.34 -3.62 -12.23
N SER A 242 -7.30 -4.39 -11.93
CA SER A 242 -6.34 -4.86 -12.93
C SER A 242 -5.77 -6.23 -12.55
N VAL A 243 -5.35 -7.00 -13.56
CA VAL A 243 -4.64 -8.26 -13.37
C VAL A 243 -3.66 -8.47 -14.52
N GLY A 244 -2.49 -9.04 -14.22
CA GLY A 244 -1.45 -9.32 -15.21
C GLY A 244 -0.61 -8.10 -15.57
N LEU A 245 0.04 -8.16 -16.74
CA LEU A 245 1.01 -7.17 -17.19
C LEU A 245 0.33 -5.88 -17.66
N THR A 246 0.93 -4.75 -17.34
CA THR A 246 0.60 -3.49 -18.00
C THR A 246 1.29 -3.41 -19.38
N GLU A 247 0.88 -2.46 -20.22
CA GLU A 247 1.56 -2.18 -21.49
C GLU A 247 3.04 -1.81 -21.28
N ALA A 248 3.34 -1.09 -20.21
CA ALA A 248 4.71 -0.73 -19.86
C ALA A 248 5.53 -1.95 -19.41
N ASP A 249 4.95 -2.88 -18.66
CA ASP A 249 5.62 -4.13 -18.25
C ASP A 249 5.90 -5.03 -19.46
N ALA A 250 4.94 -5.15 -20.37
CA ALA A 250 5.10 -5.92 -21.60
C ALA A 250 6.24 -5.35 -22.46
N LYS A 251 6.27 -4.03 -22.61
CA LYS A 251 7.34 -3.34 -23.32
C LYS A 251 8.71 -3.52 -22.67
N ALA A 252 8.79 -3.44 -21.34
CA ALA A 252 10.04 -3.64 -20.59
C ALA A 252 10.58 -5.07 -20.68
N ARG A 253 9.72 -6.04 -21.03
CA ARG A 253 10.06 -7.46 -21.21
C ARG A 253 10.15 -7.87 -22.67
N ASP A 254 10.12 -6.93 -23.60
CA ASP A 254 10.10 -7.18 -25.06
C ASP A 254 8.99 -8.15 -25.52
N ILE A 255 7.85 -8.14 -24.83
CA ILE A 255 6.68 -8.95 -25.17
C ILE A 255 5.82 -8.15 -26.17
N PRO A 256 5.64 -8.64 -27.41
CA PRO A 256 4.78 -7.98 -28.39
C PRO A 256 3.32 -8.11 -27.96
N VAL A 257 2.63 -6.97 -27.87
CA VAL A 257 1.21 -6.92 -27.47
C VAL A 257 0.38 -6.10 -28.47
N LYS A 258 -0.90 -6.45 -28.57
CA LYS A 258 -1.93 -5.61 -29.17
C LYS A 258 -2.78 -5.01 -28.07
N VAL A 259 -2.95 -3.70 -28.08
CA VAL A 259 -3.73 -2.99 -27.07
C VAL A 259 -5.15 -2.82 -27.58
N GLY A 260 -6.11 -3.37 -26.84
CA GLY A 260 -7.54 -3.16 -27.05
C GLY A 260 -8.09 -2.23 -25.98
N LYS A 261 -8.99 -1.32 -26.32
CA LYS A 261 -9.63 -0.40 -25.40
C LYS A 261 -11.10 -0.24 -25.74
N CYS A 262 -11.96 -0.34 -24.72
CA CYS A 262 -13.40 -0.14 -24.85
C CYS A 262 -13.86 0.88 -23.81
N THR A 263 -14.65 1.87 -24.23
CA THR A 263 -15.34 2.78 -23.30
C THR A 263 -16.60 2.12 -22.76
N LEU A 264 -16.87 2.30 -21.48
CA LEU A 264 -17.99 1.65 -20.79
C LEU A 264 -19.20 2.60 -20.59
N PHE A 265 -19.24 3.74 -21.28
CA PHE A 265 -20.30 4.74 -21.07
C PHE A 265 -21.71 4.20 -21.34
N ALA A 266 -21.87 3.27 -22.27
CA ALA A 266 -23.14 2.62 -22.61
C ALA A 266 -23.39 1.30 -21.82
N ASN A 267 -22.47 0.94 -20.92
CA ASN A 267 -22.65 -0.23 -20.07
C ASN A 267 -23.67 0.08 -18.98
N ALA A 268 -24.65 -0.82 -18.75
CA ALA A 268 -25.73 -0.61 -17.80
C ALA A 268 -25.23 -0.30 -16.37
N ARG A 269 -24.21 -1.02 -15.89
CA ARG A 269 -23.61 -0.76 -14.56
C ARG A 269 -22.99 0.62 -14.47
N THR A 270 -22.27 1.05 -15.50
CA THR A 270 -21.67 2.40 -15.58
C THR A 270 -22.73 3.50 -15.58
N MET A 271 -23.85 3.27 -16.29
CA MET A 271 -24.97 4.22 -16.33
C MET A 271 -25.66 4.31 -14.96
N ILE A 272 -25.92 3.18 -14.30
CA ILE A 272 -26.53 3.15 -12.95
C ILE A 272 -25.60 3.84 -11.94
N ALA A 273 -24.30 3.60 -12.00
CA ALA A 273 -23.33 4.19 -11.09
C ALA A 273 -23.00 5.66 -11.40
N GLY A 274 -23.43 6.20 -12.55
CA GLY A 274 -23.15 7.58 -12.95
C GLY A 274 -21.67 7.87 -13.24
N THR A 275 -20.85 6.85 -13.54
CA THR A 275 -19.38 6.96 -13.64
C THR A 275 -18.86 7.22 -15.06
N GLY A 276 -19.54 7.99 -15.85
CA GLY A 276 -19.43 8.24 -17.30
C GLY A 276 -18.08 8.15 -18.04
N ARG A 277 -16.93 8.12 -17.36
CA ARG A 277 -15.59 7.97 -17.97
C ARG A 277 -14.91 6.63 -17.70
N SER A 278 -15.69 5.60 -17.49
CA SER A 278 -15.17 4.24 -17.29
C SER A 278 -14.71 3.62 -18.61
N PHE A 279 -13.65 2.83 -18.54
CA PHE A 279 -13.12 2.10 -19.69
C PHE A 279 -12.51 0.74 -19.24
N MET A 280 -12.36 -0.14 -20.20
CA MET A 280 -11.59 -1.38 -20.09
C MET A 280 -10.43 -1.32 -21.07
N LYS A 281 -9.25 -1.74 -20.66
CA LYS A 281 -8.04 -1.85 -21.49
C LYS A 281 -7.49 -3.28 -21.39
#